data_3798fe4fcdfbe9008f9cf66b8e08ed47
#
_entry.id   3798fe4fcdfbe9008f9cf66b8e08ed47
#
_cell.length_a   1.000
_cell.length_b   1.000
_cell.length_c   1.000
_cell.angle_alpha   90.00
_cell.angle_beta   90.00
_cell.angle_gamma   90.00
#
_symmetry.space_group_name_H-M   'P 1'
#
loop_
_entity.id
_entity.type
_entity.pdbx_description
1 polymer ?
#
loop_
_entity_poly.entity_id
_entity_poly.type
_entity_poly.pdbx_seq_one_letter_code
_entity_poly.pdbx_strand_id
1 'polypeptide(L)'
;MKAISYVTNEQIENYARDFYIATGKKLTFRTITSKLFEEEYQHYDIPSIPYEISWDSLTDAEFFALLKALPIKNLFANYHASSDDYIPASPIIPHGLDVYAIYYIQNIKDRRHAHDFFEINYVFSGECHMLFENETLTLSPGELCIISPGSMHDVYASDDSIAVSIMIRRDTFENTFFRLLSQKNLLADFFRTILYSETEKANYLFFTTNNSSIVHDSIKTIFMDCYILDSYSNTCAISRIHIFFSILLRHFSHTIQIYNESSSVANQTNFLLILQYIQNHYQTVSLDSLCAKFHYNKSYLSRLIHKNTGRNFIDIVTDLKLSQAIDLLTNTTLSIADISELVGYHNVDHFSKHFKKKYSCPPSVYRNSL
;
A
#
# COMPACT_ATOMS: atom_id res chain seq x y z
N MET A 1 14.04 -7.34 -33.47
CA MET A 1 14.20 -6.67 -32.15
C MET A 1 15.69 -6.59 -31.86
N LYS A 2 16.20 -5.45 -31.41
CA LYS A 2 17.58 -5.40 -30.89
C LYS A 2 17.60 -6.28 -29.64
N ALA A 3 18.52 -7.23 -29.55
CA ALA A 3 18.74 -8.01 -28.36
C ALA A 3 19.02 -7.03 -27.21
N ILE A 4 18.20 -7.07 -26.18
CA ILE A 4 18.39 -6.26 -24.97
C ILE A 4 19.29 -7.06 -24.07
N SER A 5 20.47 -6.54 -23.73
CA SER A 5 21.35 -7.20 -22.76
C SER A 5 20.73 -7.16 -21.37
N TYR A 6 20.86 -8.24 -20.61
CA TYR A 6 20.40 -8.34 -19.24
C TYR A 6 21.36 -9.20 -18.40
N VAL A 7 21.32 -9.01 -17.10
CA VAL A 7 21.89 -9.91 -16.09
C VAL A 7 20.76 -10.46 -15.22
N THR A 8 20.96 -11.58 -14.53
CA THR A 8 19.95 -12.13 -13.61
C THR A 8 20.18 -11.64 -12.18
N ASN A 9 19.12 -11.70 -11.36
CA ASN A 9 19.26 -11.43 -9.92
C ASN A 9 20.32 -12.35 -9.28
N GLU A 10 20.40 -13.63 -9.70
CA GLU A 10 21.38 -14.59 -9.21
C GLU A 10 22.82 -14.16 -9.53
N GLN A 11 23.08 -13.64 -10.72
CA GLN A 11 24.43 -13.14 -11.06
C GLN A 11 24.81 -11.95 -10.20
N ILE A 12 23.87 -11.03 -9.94
CA ILE A 12 24.12 -9.87 -9.07
C ILE A 12 24.38 -10.34 -7.63
N GLU A 13 23.58 -11.28 -7.12
CA GLU A 13 23.71 -11.82 -5.77
C GLU A 13 25.03 -12.56 -5.58
N ASN A 14 25.42 -13.39 -6.54
CA ASN A 14 26.70 -14.11 -6.52
C ASN A 14 27.88 -13.14 -6.54
N TYR A 15 27.86 -12.13 -7.42
CA TYR A 15 28.92 -11.12 -7.47
C TYR A 15 29.02 -10.33 -6.16
N ALA A 16 27.89 -9.91 -5.59
CA ALA A 16 27.83 -9.20 -4.32
C ALA A 16 28.45 -10.03 -3.17
N ARG A 17 28.03 -11.29 -3.09
CA ARG A 17 28.51 -12.24 -2.07
C ARG A 17 30.01 -12.51 -2.21
N ASP A 18 30.49 -12.83 -3.42
CA ASP A 18 31.88 -13.17 -3.66
C ASP A 18 32.81 -11.97 -3.38
N PHE A 19 32.37 -10.77 -3.75
CA PHE A 19 33.07 -9.53 -3.41
C PHE A 19 33.10 -9.28 -1.90
N TYR A 20 32.00 -9.52 -1.20
CA TYR A 20 31.94 -9.37 0.26
C TYR A 20 32.85 -10.37 0.98
N ILE A 21 32.85 -11.64 0.55
CA ILE A 21 33.73 -12.67 1.10
C ILE A 21 35.22 -12.30 0.90
N ALA A 22 35.55 -11.78 -0.27
CA ALA A 22 36.94 -11.44 -0.60
C ALA A 22 37.44 -10.17 0.10
N THR A 23 36.57 -9.19 0.40
CA THR A 23 36.99 -7.85 0.81
C THR A 23 36.43 -7.38 2.15
N GLY A 24 35.40 -8.04 2.68
CA GLY A 24 34.61 -7.59 3.83
C GLY A 24 33.78 -6.32 3.55
N LYS A 25 33.67 -5.89 2.30
CA LYS A 25 32.96 -4.66 1.91
C LYS A 25 31.77 -4.96 1.03
N LYS A 26 30.66 -4.22 1.22
CA LYS A 26 29.49 -4.29 0.37
C LYS A 26 29.56 -3.23 -0.75
N LEU A 27 29.14 -3.60 -1.95
CA LEU A 27 29.00 -2.71 -3.12
C LEU A 27 27.54 -2.26 -3.28
N THR A 28 27.31 -1.11 -3.90
CA THR A 28 25.97 -0.68 -4.27
C THR A 28 25.43 -1.50 -5.45
N PHE A 29 24.12 -1.66 -5.56
CA PHE A 29 23.46 -2.32 -6.70
C PHE A 29 23.97 -1.77 -8.05
N ARG A 30 24.06 -0.45 -8.16
CA ARG A 30 24.57 0.22 -9.36
C ARG A 30 26.00 -0.17 -9.70
N THR A 31 26.87 -0.22 -8.70
CA THR A 31 28.28 -0.59 -8.93
C THR A 31 28.40 -2.04 -9.43
N ILE A 32 27.60 -2.95 -8.86
CA ILE A 32 27.61 -4.37 -9.25
C ILE A 32 27.08 -4.53 -10.68
N THR A 33 25.93 -3.94 -10.97
CA THR A 33 25.32 -4.04 -12.32
C THR A 33 26.23 -3.41 -13.38
N SER A 34 26.82 -2.22 -13.13
CA SER A 34 27.79 -1.63 -14.07
C SER A 34 28.95 -2.58 -14.36
N LYS A 35 29.53 -3.20 -13.33
CA LYS A 35 30.64 -4.15 -13.51
C LYS A 35 30.23 -5.38 -14.31
N LEU A 36 29.07 -5.97 -14.00
CA LEU A 36 28.58 -7.14 -14.73
C LEU A 36 28.32 -6.83 -16.20
N PHE A 37 27.87 -5.62 -16.53
CA PHE A 37 27.69 -5.18 -17.93
C PHE A 37 29.01 -4.80 -18.61
N GLU A 38 30.00 -4.26 -17.90
CA GLU A 38 31.33 -3.94 -18.40
C GLU A 38 32.19 -5.20 -18.64
N GLU A 39 32.06 -6.21 -17.78
CA GLU A 39 32.82 -7.46 -17.82
C GLU A 39 32.20 -8.52 -18.75
N GLU A 40 31.19 -8.16 -19.53
CA GLU A 40 30.51 -9.02 -20.53
C GLU A 40 29.80 -10.26 -19.92
N TYR A 41 29.40 -10.22 -18.65
CA TYR A 41 28.58 -11.27 -18.01
C TYR A 41 27.08 -11.23 -18.42
N GLN A 42 26.73 -10.34 -19.32
CA GLN A 42 25.35 -10.12 -19.76
C GLN A 42 24.90 -11.18 -20.76
N HIS A 43 23.62 -11.50 -20.68
CA HIS A 43 22.95 -12.33 -21.67
C HIS A 43 22.39 -11.46 -22.81
N TYR A 44 22.33 -12.03 -24.03
CA TYR A 44 21.82 -11.37 -25.24
C TYR A 44 20.61 -12.09 -25.84
N ASP A 45 20.20 -13.21 -25.26
CA ASP A 45 19.01 -13.97 -25.62
C ASP A 45 17.74 -13.35 -24.99
N ILE A 46 16.57 -13.87 -25.35
CA ILE A 46 15.31 -13.49 -24.71
C ILE A 46 15.17 -14.34 -23.44
N PRO A 47 15.04 -13.71 -22.25
CA PRO A 47 14.88 -14.48 -21.02
C PRO A 47 13.63 -15.35 -21.11
N SER A 48 13.78 -16.64 -20.77
CA SER A 48 12.66 -17.57 -20.69
C SER A 48 11.91 -17.34 -19.39
N ILE A 49 10.82 -16.58 -19.47
CA ILE A 49 9.91 -16.36 -18.36
C ILE A 49 8.72 -17.30 -18.53
N PRO A 50 8.40 -18.16 -17.57
CA PRO A 50 7.30 -19.12 -17.69
C PRO A 50 5.95 -18.41 -17.54
N TYR A 51 5.36 -17.98 -18.65
CA TYR A 51 4.05 -17.33 -18.69
C TYR A 51 2.89 -18.31 -18.92
N GLU A 52 3.18 -19.57 -19.24
CA GLU A 52 2.17 -20.61 -19.48
C GLU A 52 1.57 -21.20 -18.20
N ILE A 53 2.21 -20.99 -17.07
CA ILE A 53 1.75 -21.43 -15.75
C ILE A 53 1.40 -20.21 -14.89
N SER A 54 0.40 -20.36 -14.03
CA SER A 54 0.06 -19.33 -13.03
C SER A 54 1.07 -19.37 -11.88
N TRP A 55 1.69 -18.24 -11.57
CA TRP A 55 2.76 -18.20 -10.56
C TRP A 55 2.28 -18.39 -9.12
N ASP A 56 0.98 -18.18 -8.86
CA ASP A 56 0.34 -18.52 -7.58
C ASP A 56 0.27 -20.04 -7.33
N SER A 57 0.35 -20.86 -8.39
CA SER A 57 0.42 -22.32 -8.26
C SER A 57 1.82 -22.84 -7.88
N LEU A 58 2.87 -21.99 -7.97
CA LEU A 58 4.23 -22.35 -7.61
C LEU A 58 4.36 -22.47 -6.09
N THR A 59 5.11 -23.47 -5.65
CA THR A 59 5.60 -23.50 -4.27
C THR A 59 6.53 -22.28 -4.03
N ASP A 60 6.72 -21.92 -2.77
CA ASP A 60 7.64 -20.82 -2.45
C ASP A 60 9.05 -21.08 -2.97
N ALA A 61 9.55 -22.32 -2.87
CA ALA A 61 10.87 -22.69 -3.38
C ALA A 61 10.99 -22.50 -4.90
N GLU A 62 9.97 -22.88 -5.67
CA GLU A 62 9.94 -22.69 -7.13
C GLU A 62 9.85 -21.21 -7.48
N PHE A 63 9.02 -20.46 -6.77
CA PHE A 63 8.90 -19.02 -6.97
C PHE A 63 10.23 -18.31 -6.67
N PHE A 64 10.93 -18.67 -5.59
CA PHE A 64 12.22 -18.07 -5.25
C PHE A 64 13.32 -18.41 -6.25
N ALA A 65 13.35 -19.65 -6.76
CA ALA A 65 14.25 -20.00 -7.85
C ALA A 65 13.97 -19.14 -9.10
N LEU A 66 12.68 -18.90 -9.39
CA LEU A 66 12.27 -18.03 -10.48
C LEU A 66 12.70 -16.57 -10.26
N LEU A 67 12.54 -16.02 -9.05
CA LEU A 67 12.99 -14.66 -8.72
C LEU A 67 14.49 -14.47 -8.98
N LYS A 68 15.32 -15.46 -8.65
CA LYS A 68 16.76 -15.43 -8.92
C LYS A 68 17.07 -15.42 -10.42
N ALA A 69 16.28 -16.11 -11.23
CA ALA A 69 16.44 -16.18 -12.68
C ALA A 69 15.88 -14.94 -13.41
N LEU A 70 15.11 -14.06 -12.75
CA LEU A 70 14.51 -12.90 -13.40
C LEU A 70 15.57 -11.94 -13.97
N PRO A 71 15.32 -11.40 -15.17
CA PRO A 71 16.26 -10.54 -15.86
C PRO A 71 16.24 -9.11 -15.30
N ILE A 72 17.41 -8.59 -15.04
CA ILE A 72 17.65 -7.15 -14.79
C ILE A 72 18.24 -6.55 -16.05
N LYS A 73 17.46 -5.73 -16.73
CA LYS A 73 17.89 -4.99 -17.90
C LYS A 73 18.82 -3.85 -17.50
N ASN A 74 19.70 -3.42 -18.41
CA ASN A 74 20.54 -2.23 -18.18
C ASN A 74 19.69 -0.95 -18.24
N LEU A 75 18.89 -0.74 -17.20
CA LEU A 75 18.00 0.42 -17.07
C LEU A 75 18.76 1.70 -16.66
N PHE A 76 19.97 1.54 -16.14
CA PHE A 76 20.73 2.62 -15.50
C PHE A 76 21.86 3.19 -16.37
N ALA A 77 22.10 2.67 -17.59
CA ALA A 77 23.19 3.13 -18.43
C ALA A 77 23.15 4.64 -18.73
N ASN A 78 21.97 5.26 -18.68
CA ASN A 78 21.76 6.68 -18.94
C ASN A 78 21.21 7.45 -17.74
N TYR A 79 21.09 6.82 -16.56
CA TYR A 79 20.55 7.49 -15.37
C TYR A 79 21.67 8.20 -14.62
N HIS A 80 21.75 9.51 -14.82
CA HIS A 80 22.55 10.39 -13.99
C HIS A 80 21.66 10.91 -12.84
N ALA A 81 21.74 10.29 -11.68
CA ALA A 81 21.07 10.81 -10.50
C ALA A 81 21.56 12.24 -10.22
N SER A 82 20.64 13.18 -10.17
CA SER A 82 20.95 14.58 -9.83
C SER A 82 21.30 14.74 -8.34
N SER A 83 20.88 13.80 -7.50
CA SER A 83 21.34 13.63 -6.11
C SER A 83 21.38 12.15 -5.78
N ASP A 84 22.30 11.76 -4.88
CA ASP A 84 22.45 10.36 -4.48
C ASP A 84 21.26 9.86 -3.62
N ASP A 85 20.41 10.75 -3.09
CA ASP A 85 19.41 10.43 -2.07
C ASP A 85 17.96 10.42 -2.58
N TYR A 86 17.72 10.65 -3.89
CA TYR A 86 16.38 10.65 -4.46
C TYR A 86 16.28 9.77 -5.71
N ILE A 87 15.27 8.89 -5.73
CA ILE A 87 15.03 7.92 -6.81
C ILE A 87 13.67 8.23 -7.45
N PRO A 88 13.62 8.78 -8.67
CA PRO A 88 12.35 8.96 -9.37
C PRO A 88 11.79 7.63 -9.89
N ALA A 89 10.47 7.55 -10.04
CA ALA A 89 9.79 6.36 -10.57
C ALA A 89 10.33 5.94 -11.95
N SER A 90 10.69 6.88 -12.79
CA SER A 90 11.42 6.60 -14.05
C SER A 90 12.92 6.86 -13.80
N PRO A 91 13.82 5.90 -14.03
CA PRO A 91 13.66 4.67 -14.83
C PRO A 91 13.33 3.38 -14.05
N ILE A 92 13.09 3.43 -12.74
CA ILE A 92 12.90 2.23 -11.91
C ILE A 92 11.68 1.43 -12.36
N ILE A 93 10.52 2.11 -12.48
CA ILE A 93 9.32 1.50 -13.03
C ILE A 93 9.42 1.60 -14.56
N PRO A 94 9.51 0.48 -15.30
CA PRO A 94 9.65 0.49 -16.74
C PRO A 94 8.56 1.30 -17.45
N HIS A 95 8.93 1.86 -18.61
CA HIS A 95 7.96 2.59 -19.44
C HIS A 95 6.80 1.67 -19.85
N GLY A 96 5.56 2.16 -19.68
CA GLY A 96 4.35 1.40 -19.97
C GLY A 96 3.83 0.57 -18.80
N LEU A 97 4.54 0.56 -17.66
CA LEU A 97 4.07 -0.03 -16.41
C LEU A 97 3.81 1.05 -15.36
N ASP A 98 2.78 0.82 -14.55
CA ASP A 98 2.46 1.62 -13.37
C ASP A 98 2.79 0.89 -12.06
N VAL A 99 2.96 -0.42 -12.16
CA VAL A 99 3.34 -1.33 -11.07
C VAL A 99 4.57 -2.10 -11.52
N TYR A 100 5.56 -2.20 -10.65
CA TYR A 100 6.74 -3.02 -10.90
C TYR A 100 7.21 -3.68 -9.61
N ALA A 101 7.67 -4.92 -9.70
CA ALA A 101 8.09 -5.70 -8.54
C ALA A 101 9.55 -6.12 -8.69
N ILE A 102 10.30 -6.04 -7.59
CA ILE A 102 11.71 -6.45 -7.52
C ILE A 102 11.97 -7.36 -6.33
N TYR A 103 12.99 -8.21 -6.47
CA TYR A 103 13.53 -9.02 -5.42
C TYR A 103 14.68 -8.28 -4.71
N TYR A 104 14.72 -8.32 -3.37
CA TYR A 104 15.82 -7.77 -2.60
C TYR A 104 17.03 -8.67 -2.67
N ILE A 105 18.10 -8.15 -3.26
CA ILE A 105 19.38 -8.85 -3.40
C ILE A 105 20.20 -8.67 -2.13
N GLN A 106 20.74 -9.77 -1.64
CA GLN A 106 21.55 -9.81 -0.42
C GLN A 106 22.96 -9.25 -0.63
N ASN A 107 23.65 -8.91 0.46
CA ASN A 107 25.04 -8.43 0.47
C ASN A 107 25.29 -7.14 -0.36
N ILE A 108 24.25 -6.37 -0.64
CA ILE A 108 24.34 -5.05 -1.27
C ILE A 108 24.52 -4.00 -0.18
N LYS A 109 25.26 -2.94 -0.50
CA LYS A 109 25.40 -1.78 0.37
C LYS A 109 24.07 -1.02 0.39
N ASP A 110 23.55 -0.87 1.59
CA ASP A 110 22.37 -0.09 1.87
C ASP A 110 22.56 1.37 1.47
N ARG A 111 21.45 2.00 1.10
CA ARG A 111 21.46 3.39 0.71
C ARG A 111 20.18 4.06 1.15
N ARG A 112 20.33 5.00 2.07
CA ARG A 112 19.23 5.87 2.48
C ARG A 112 18.78 6.74 1.30
N HIS A 113 17.49 6.70 0.98
CA HIS A 113 16.92 7.41 -0.16
C HIS A 113 15.44 7.74 0.06
N ALA A 114 14.93 8.63 -0.79
CA ALA A 114 13.50 8.90 -0.95
C ALA A 114 13.11 8.69 -2.43
N HIS A 115 11.85 8.54 -2.70
CA HIS A 115 11.31 8.34 -4.05
C HIS A 115 9.94 9.01 -4.23
N ASP A 116 9.43 9.10 -5.47
CA ASP A 116 8.15 9.74 -5.82
C ASP A 116 7.00 8.75 -6.05
N PHE A 117 7.20 7.47 -5.77
CA PHE A 117 6.23 6.39 -5.89
C PHE A 117 5.89 5.79 -4.52
N PHE A 118 4.87 4.93 -4.45
CA PHE A 118 4.62 4.10 -3.28
C PHE A 118 5.42 2.82 -3.38
N GLU A 119 5.97 2.39 -2.26
CA GLU A 119 6.75 1.15 -2.16
C GLU A 119 6.14 0.22 -1.11
N ILE A 120 5.88 -1.04 -1.49
CA ILE A 120 5.38 -2.08 -0.60
C ILE A 120 6.49 -3.10 -0.41
N ASN A 121 7.03 -3.19 0.79
CA ASN A 121 8.01 -4.18 1.18
C ASN A 121 7.33 -5.35 1.87
N TYR A 122 7.61 -6.58 1.45
CA TYR A 122 7.03 -7.80 2.00
C TYR A 122 8.10 -8.87 2.24
N VAL A 123 7.99 -9.59 3.36
CA VAL A 123 8.90 -10.66 3.74
C VAL A 123 8.22 -12.01 3.61
N PHE A 124 8.78 -12.88 2.77
CA PHE A 124 8.36 -14.29 2.64
C PHE A 124 9.05 -15.18 3.68
N SER A 125 10.36 -14.99 3.89
CA SER A 125 11.15 -15.75 4.87
C SER A 125 12.33 -14.94 5.37
N GLY A 126 12.82 -15.27 6.57
CA GLY A 126 13.92 -14.53 7.22
C GLY A 126 13.47 -13.16 7.75
N GLU A 127 14.29 -12.16 7.64
CA GLU A 127 14.04 -10.81 8.16
C GLU A 127 14.44 -9.73 7.16
N CYS A 128 13.69 -8.63 7.14
CA CYS A 128 14.03 -7.43 6.41
C CYS A 128 14.08 -6.26 7.39
N HIS A 129 15.14 -5.48 7.34
CA HIS A 129 15.31 -4.32 8.20
C HIS A 129 15.05 -3.04 7.43
N MET A 130 14.30 -2.14 8.03
CA MET A 130 14.00 -0.82 7.49
C MET A 130 14.45 0.24 8.47
N LEU A 131 15.36 1.10 8.03
CA LEU A 131 15.66 2.36 8.70
C LEU A 131 14.74 3.42 8.12
N PHE A 132 13.81 3.90 8.91
CA PHE A 132 12.82 4.90 8.48
C PHE A 132 12.95 6.13 9.37
N GLU A 133 13.31 7.28 8.78
CA GLU A 133 13.66 8.47 9.53
C GLU A 133 14.68 8.17 10.64
N ASN A 134 14.26 8.13 11.90
CA ASN A 134 15.10 7.84 13.07
C ASN A 134 14.72 6.52 13.76
N GLU A 135 13.86 5.72 13.14
CA GLU A 135 13.43 4.41 13.66
C GLU A 135 14.05 3.28 12.85
N THR A 136 14.34 2.18 13.52
CA THR A 136 14.68 0.91 12.86
C THR A 136 13.55 -0.07 13.10
N LEU A 137 12.98 -0.59 12.02
CA LEU A 137 11.95 -1.62 12.01
C LEU A 137 12.52 -2.92 11.48
N THR A 138 12.09 -4.03 12.05
CA THR A 138 12.36 -5.36 11.52
C THR A 138 11.04 -5.95 11.07
N LEU A 139 10.97 -6.31 9.80
CA LEU A 139 9.83 -7.04 9.22
C LEU A 139 10.14 -8.53 9.26
N SER A 140 9.19 -9.29 9.78
CA SER A 140 9.19 -10.76 9.84
C SER A 140 8.33 -11.38 8.74
N PRO A 141 8.38 -12.70 8.51
CA PRO A 141 7.56 -13.35 7.49
C PRO A 141 6.07 -13.05 7.63
N GLY A 142 5.45 -12.64 6.53
CA GLY A 142 4.06 -12.22 6.50
C GLY A 142 3.81 -10.79 6.96
N GLU A 143 4.84 -10.00 7.21
CA GLU A 143 4.71 -8.57 7.47
C GLU A 143 5.02 -7.76 6.21
N LEU A 144 4.30 -6.67 6.06
CA LEU A 144 4.50 -5.74 4.95
C LEU A 144 4.44 -4.29 5.42
N CYS A 145 5.20 -3.46 4.74
CA CYS A 145 5.24 -2.02 4.96
C CYS A 145 4.98 -1.28 3.66
N ILE A 146 4.02 -0.35 3.66
CA ILE A 146 3.74 0.54 2.53
C ILE A 146 4.34 1.90 2.85
N ILE A 147 5.39 2.29 2.12
CA ILE A 147 6.11 3.55 2.29
C ILE A 147 5.53 4.61 1.35
N SER A 148 5.23 5.79 1.88
CA SER A 148 4.73 6.92 1.07
C SER A 148 5.83 7.65 0.31
N PRO A 149 5.51 8.29 -0.82
CA PRO A 149 6.45 9.16 -1.54
C PRO A 149 7.07 10.23 -0.64
N GLY A 150 8.33 10.57 -0.90
CA GLY A 150 9.09 11.59 -0.16
C GLY A 150 9.63 11.14 1.19
N SER A 151 9.32 9.92 1.65
CA SER A 151 9.81 9.38 2.91
C SER A 151 11.26 8.94 2.78
N MET A 152 12.13 9.42 3.68
CA MET A 152 13.55 9.04 3.71
C MET A 152 13.70 7.70 4.45
N HIS A 153 14.18 6.68 3.77
CA HIS A 153 14.31 5.34 4.32
C HIS A 153 15.48 4.56 3.68
N ASP A 154 15.77 3.43 4.28
CA ASP A 154 16.69 2.41 3.77
C ASP A 154 16.11 1.04 4.10
N VAL A 155 16.15 0.10 3.17
CA VAL A 155 15.57 -1.24 3.33
C VAL A 155 16.57 -2.28 2.86
N TYR A 156 16.88 -3.24 3.72
CA TYR A 156 17.80 -4.33 3.40
C TYR A 156 17.33 -5.67 3.99
N ALA A 157 17.49 -6.72 3.21
CA ALA A 157 17.22 -8.08 3.64
C ALA A 157 18.43 -8.66 4.38
N SER A 158 18.20 -9.39 5.48
CA SER A 158 19.22 -10.17 6.16
C SER A 158 19.69 -11.35 5.29
N ASP A 159 20.83 -11.92 5.62
CA ASP A 159 21.32 -13.11 4.93
C ASP A 159 20.27 -14.24 5.01
N ASP A 160 20.14 -15.01 3.93
CA ASP A 160 19.15 -16.07 3.75
C ASP A 160 17.67 -15.62 3.81
N SER A 161 17.39 -14.32 3.83
CA SER A 161 16.03 -13.79 3.81
C SER A 161 15.51 -13.63 2.38
N ILE A 162 14.20 -13.76 2.23
CA ILE A 162 13.51 -13.51 0.98
C ILE A 162 12.49 -12.41 1.20
N ALA A 163 12.82 -11.24 0.70
CA ALA A 163 12.00 -10.06 0.73
C ALA A 163 11.85 -9.47 -0.68
N VAL A 164 10.74 -8.80 -0.90
CA VAL A 164 10.40 -8.22 -2.19
C VAL A 164 9.87 -6.80 -2.02
N SER A 165 10.06 -5.97 -3.04
CA SER A 165 9.47 -4.64 -3.12
C SER A 165 8.54 -4.55 -4.33
N ILE A 166 7.35 -3.98 -4.13
CA ILE A 166 6.40 -3.65 -5.19
C ILE A 166 6.26 -2.13 -5.23
N MET A 167 6.66 -1.54 -6.33
CA MET A 167 6.61 -0.11 -6.57
C MET A 167 5.36 0.23 -7.38
N ILE A 168 4.65 1.27 -6.98
CA ILE A 168 3.38 1.70 -7.58
C ILE A 168 3.45 3.21 -7.83
N ARG A 169 3.21 3.63 -9.07
CA ARG A 169 3.10 5.06 -9.37
C ARG A 169 2.03 5.72 -8.52
N ARG A 170 2.26 6.97 -8.13
CA ARG A 170 1.39 7.72 -7.23
C ARG A 170 -0.06 7.72 -7.69
N ASP A 171 -0.33 8.09 -8.94
CA ASP A 171 -1.70 8.16 -9.49
C ASP A 171 -2.39 6.80 -9.49
N THR A 172 -1.66 5.73 -9.76
CA THR A 172 -2.17 4.36 -9.75
C THR A 172 -2.49 3.90 -8.33
N PHE A 173 -1.64 4.21 -7.35
CA PHE A 173 -1.95 3.94 -5.94
C PHE A 173 -3.21 4.70 -5.51
N GLU A 174 -3.33 5.97 -5.86
CA GLU A 174 -4.52 6.77 -5.57
C GLU A 174 -5.79 6.16 -6.16
N ASN A 175 -5.73 5.79 -7.43
CA ASN A 175 -6.87 5.21 -8.13
C ASN A 175 -7.22 3.79 -7.69
N THR A 176 -6.28 3.03 -7.14
CA THR A 176 -6.51 1.67 -6.64
C THR A 176 -6.89 1.68 -5.17
N PHE A 177 -6.04 2.15 -4.29
CA PHE A 177 -6.25 2.08 -2.84
C PHE A 177 -7.41 2.95 -2.35
N PHE A 178 -7.47 4.23 -2.78
CA PHE A 178 -8.54 5.12 -2.30
C PHE A 178 -9.90 4.89 -2.92
N ARG A 179 -9.99 4.26 -4.10
CA ARG A 179 -11.29 3.84 -4.65
C ARG A 179 -11.94 2.72 -3.85
N LEU A 180 -11.15 1.82 -3.26
CA LEU A 180 -11.67 0.76 -2.39
C LEU A 180 -12.26 1.32 -1.08
N LEU A 181 -11.71 2.41 -0.63
CA LEU A 181 -12.23 3.17 0.49
C LEU A 181 -13.26 4.16 -0.08
N SER A 182 -14.48 3.73 -0.37
CA SER A 182 -15.56 4.52 -1.04
C SER A 182 -15.50 6.03 -0.77
N GLN A 183 -15.97 6.88 -1.70
CA GLN A 183 -15.79 8.35 -1.73
C GLN A 183 -16.15 9.12 -0.43
N LYS A 184 -16.75 8.46 0.57
CA LYS A 184 -17.15 9.04 1.87
C LYS A 184 -16.76 8.13 3.04
N ASN A 185 -15.64 7.45 2.95
CA ASN A 185 -15.15 6.55 3.98
C ASN A 185 -14.18 7.31 4.90
N LEU A 186 -14.45 7.30 6.20
CA LEU A 186 -13.57 7.91 7.23
C LEU A 186 -12.14 7.40 7.17
N LEU A 187 -11.97 6.13 6.82
CA LEU A 187 -10.66 5.52 6.64
C LEU A 187 -9.92 6.11 5.44
N ALA A 188 -10.63 6.39 4.34
CA ALA A 188 -10.03 7.03 3.17
C ALA A 188 -9.51 8.43 3.50
N ASP A 189 -10.31 9.24 4.19
CA ASP A 189 -9.92 10.59 4.59
C ASP A 189 -8.73 10.54 5.56
N PHE A 190 -8.74 9.59 6.49
CA PHE A 190 -7.66 9.36 7.43
C PHE A 190 -6.37 8.92 6.72
N PHE A 191 -6.43 7.93 5.81
CA PHE A 191 -5.26 7.49 5.05
C PHE A 191 -4.74 8.57 4.10
N ARG A 192 -5.63 9.37 3.49
CA ARG A 192 -5.21 10.53 2.71
C ARG A 192 -4.43 11.53 3.56
N THR A 193 -4.94 11.86 4.74
CA THR A 193 -4.25 12.78 5.66
C THR A 193 -2.87 12.25 6.06
N ILE A 194 -2.73 10.93 6.22
CA ILE A 194 -1.46 10.30 6.61
C ILE A 194 -0.50 10.23 5.43
N LEU A 195 -0.97 9.74 4.27
CA LEU A 195 -0.12 9.45 3.12
C LEU A 195 0.16 10.70 2.25
N TYR A 196 -0.63 11.77 2.41
CA TYR A 196 -0.55 13.01 1.61
C TYR A 196 -0.58 14.27 2.48
N SER A 197 -0.03 14.22 3.68
CA SER A 197 0.10 15.42 4.50
C SER A 197 0.75 16.54 3.69
N GLU A 198 0.13 17.73 3.66
CA GLU A 198 0.68 18.93 3.02
C GLU A 198 2.06 19.35 3.58
N THR A 199 2.48 18.73 4.68
CA THR A 199 3.75 19.00 5.36
C THR A 199 4.90 18.08 4.92
N GLU A 200 4.74 17.29 3.82
CA GLU A 200 5.78 16.34 3.35
C GLU A 200 6.34 15.43 4.46
N LYS A 201 5.52 15.10 5.45
CA LYS A 201 5.96 14.23 6.55
C LYS A 201 6.08 12.81 6.06
N ALA A 202 7.26 12.25 6.26
CA ALA A 202 7.54 10.83 6.06
C ALA A 202 6.48 9.95 6.74
N ASN A 203 5.96 8.95 6.03
CA ASN A 203 4.95 8.06 6.59
C ASN A 203 4.97 6.66 5.99
N TYR A 204 4.53 5.68 6.77
CA TYR A 204 4.28 4.32 6.31
C TYR A 204 3.02 3.71 6.94
N LEU A 205 2.48 2.69 6.26
CA LEU A 205 1.47 1.78 6.79
C LEU A 205 2.12 0.40 6.94
N PHE A 206 2.05 -0.16 8.13
CA PHE A 206 2.57 -1.49 8.43
C PHE A 206 1.41 -2.47 8.67
N PHE A 207 1.50 -3.67 8.11
CA PHE A 207 0.50 -4.73 8.27
C PHE A 207 1.16 -6.03 8.70
N THR A 208 0.51 -6.76 9.61
CA THR A 208 0.86 -8.13 9.96
C THR A 208 -0.17 -9.06 9.35
N THR A 209 0.24 -9.90 8.39
CA THR A 209 -0.66 -10.82 7.68
C THR A 209 -0.59 -12.27 8.17
N ASN A 210 0.20 -12.52 9.22
CA ASN A 210 0.40 -13.85 9.81
C ASN A 210 0.83 -14.91 8.78
N ASN A 211 1.70 -14.53 7.85
CA ASN A 211 2.21 -15.40 6.79
C ASN A 211 1.09 -16.02 5.93
N SER A 212 0.09 -15.24 5.59
CA SER A 212 -1.11 -15.69 4.88
C SER A 212 -0.79 -16.11 3.44
N SER A 213 -1.15 -17.33 3.04
CA SER A 213 -0.99 -17.84 1.68
C SER A 213 -1.69 -16.96 0.63
N ILE A 214 -2.86 -16.41 0.95
CA ILE A 214 -3.61 -15.54 0.02
C ILE A 214 -2.84 -14.25 -0.29
N VAL A 215 -2.00 -13.77 0.63
CA VAL A 215 -1.12 -12.63 0.41
C VAL A 215 0.09 -13.05 -0.42
N HIS A 216 0.71 -14.21 -0.11
CA HIS A 216 1.80 -14.79 -0.91
C HIS A 216 1.39 -14.95 -2.37
N ASP A 217 0.25 -15.60 -2.63
CA ASP A 217 -0.25 -15.88 -3.97
C ASP A 217 -0.56 -14.59 -4.73
N SER A 218 -1.11 -13.59 -4.03
CA SER A 218 -1.34 -12.25 -4.60
C SER A 218 -0.04 -11.59 -5.05
N ILE A 219 1.03 -11.69 -4.26
CA ILE A 219 2.34 -11.12 -4.60
C ILE A 219 2.96 -11.86 -5.78
N LYS A 220 2.92 -13.22 -5.79
CA LYS A 220 3.40 -14.04 -6.90
C LYS A 220 2.75 -13.64 -8.24
N THR A 221 1.44 -13.42 -8.23
CA THR A 221 0.70 -13.00 -9.44
C THR A 221 1.02 -11.57 -9.88
N ILE A 222 1.29 -10.65 -8.95
CA ILE A 222 1.76 -9.29 -9.29
C ILE A 222 3.12 -9.36 -9.99
N PHE A 223 4.06 -10.17 -9.47
CA PHE A 223 5.35 -10.40 -10.12
C PHE A 223 5.19 -10.92 -11.54
N MET A 224 4.34 -11.93 -11.74
CA MET A 224 4.04 -12.50 -13.06
C MET A 224 3.69 -11.40 -14.07
N ASP A 225 2.71 -10.56 -13.74
CA ASP A 225 2.25 -9.50 -14.63
C ASP A 225 3.32 -8.42 -14.88
N CYS A 226 4.22 -8.18 -13.94
CA CYS A 226 5.33 -7.23 -14.11
C CYS A 226 6.41 -7.73 -15.09
N TYR A 227 6.54 -9.04 -15.29
CA TYR A 227 7.63 -9.63 -16.10
C TYR A 227 7.19 -10.23 -17.43
N ILE A 228 5.91 -10.54 -17.62
CA ILE A 228 5.36 -11.02 -18.91
C ILE A 228 5.54 -9.97 -20.02
N LEU A 229 5.33 -8.69 -19.72
CA LEU A 229 5.55 -7.53 -20.59
C LEU A 229 4.81 -7.59 -21.93
N ASP A 230 3.59 -8.13 -21.94
CA ASP A 230 2.67 -8.07 -23.07
C ASP A 230 1.79 -6.81 -23.05
N SER A 231 0.88 -6.70 -24.01
CA SER A 231 -0.04 -5.54 -24.13
C SER A 231 -1.03 -5.42 -22.96
N TYR A 232 -1.20 -6.45 -22.15
CA TYR A 232 -2.16 -6.51 -21.05
C TYR A 232 -1.49 -6.44 -19.68
N SER A 233 -0.18 -6.60 -19.60
CA SER A 233 0.59 -6.70 -18.35
C SER A 233 0.30 -5.54 -17.37
N ASN A 234 0.29 -4.28 -17.86
CA ASN A 234 -0.01 -3.15 -17.00
C ASN A 234 -1.44 -3.20 -16.44
N THR A 235 -2.42 -3.52 -17.27
CA THR A 235 -3.83 -3.62 -16.84
C THR A 235 -4.02 -4.76 -15.83
N CYS A 236 -3.37 -5.91 -16.08
CA CYS A 236 -3.39 -7.04 -15.15
C CYS A 236 -2.72 -6.69 -13.83
N ALA A 237 -1.53 -6.11 -13.84
CA ALA A 237 -0.82 -5.68 -12.63
C ALA A 237 -1.65 -4.69 -11.79
N ILE A 238 -2.28 -3.67 -12.40
CA ILE A 238 -3.17 -2.74 -11.71
C ILE A 238 -4.37 -3.48 -11.10
N SER A 239 -4.97 -4.42 -11.82
CA SER A 239 -6.10 -5.21 -11.32
C SER A 239 -5.68 -6.10 -10.14
N ARG A 240 -4.49 -6.71 -10.18
CA ARG A 240 -3.92 -7.47 -9.06
C ARG A 240 -3.70 -6.58 -7.84
N ILE A 241 -3.17 -5.37 -8.00
CA ILE A 241 -3.02 -4.41 -6.91
C ILE A 241 -4.38 -4.04 -6.28
N HIS A 242 -5.44 -3.89 -7.08
CA HIS A 242 -6.80 -3.69 -6.56
C HIS A 242 -7.26 -4.86 -5.68
N ILE A 243 -7.05 -6.10 -6.15
CA ILE A 243 -7.40 -7.31 -5.41
C ILE A 243 -6.54 -7.41 -4.14
N PHE A 244 -5.24 -7.17 -4.23
CA PHE A 244 -4.31 -7.18 -3.12
C PHE A 244 -4.72 -6.22 -2.00
N PHE A 245 -4.99 -4.95 -2.32
CA PHE A 245 -5.49 -4.00 -1.33
C PHE A 245 -6.86 -4.37 -0.76
N SER A 246 -7.74 -4.97 -1.58
CA SER A 246 -9.04 -5.47 -1.09
C SER A 246 -8.85 -6.58 -0.05
N ILE A 247 -7.90 -7.49 -0.27
CA ILE A 247 -7.53 -8.56 0.68
C ILE A 247 -6.97 -7.95 1.96
N LEU A 248 -6.01 -7.03 1.87
CA LEU A 248 -5.41 -6.37 3.02
C LEU A 248 -6.46 -5.65 3.87
N LEU A 249 -7.30 -4.84 3.25
CA LEU A 249 -8.32 -4.07 3.97
C LEU A 249 -9.43 -4.95 4.56
N ARG A 250 -9.81 -6.03 3.87
CA ARG A 250 -10.85 -6.95 4.35
C ARG A 250 -10.39 -7.81 5.52
N HIS A 251 -9.18 -8.35 5.45
CA HIS A 251 -8.73 -9.38 6.39
C HIS A 251 -7.72 -8.86 7.41
N PHE A 252 -6.94 -7.82 7.09
CA PHE A 252 -5.81 -7.38 7.90
C PHE A 252 -5.88 -5.91 8.34
N SER A 253 -6.96 -5.20 8.05
CA SER A 253 -7.10 -3.79 8.46
C SER A 253 -7.00 -3.57 9.97
N HIS A 254 -7.29 -4.59 10.79
CA HIS A 254 -7.16 -4.54 12.24
C HIS A 254 -5.71 -4.62 12.74
N THR A 255 -4.76 -5.01 11.88
CA THR A 255 -3.33 -5.09 12.21
C THR A 255 -2.55 -3.82 11.82
N ILE A 256 -3.18 -2.87 11.14
CA ILE A 256 -2.51 -1.68 10.62
C ILE A 256 -1.86 -0.89 11.75
N GLN A 257 -0.56 -0.62 11.56
CA GLN A 257 0.20 0.34 12.35
C GLN A 257 0.69 1.46 11.43
N ILE A 258 0.83 2.66 11.97
CA ILE A 258 1.16 3.86 11.20
C ILE A 258 2.33 4.54 11.89
N TYR A 259 3.32 4.99 11.10
CA TYR A 259 4.40 5.83 11.62
C TYR A 259 3.84 7.15 12.18
N ASN A 260 4.36 7.56 13.31
CA ASN A 260 4.06 8.88 13.86
C ASN A 260 5.18 9.37 14.78
N GLU A 261 5.81 10.42 14.35
CA GLU A 261 6.89 11.13 15.06
C GLU A 261 6.51 11.60 16.49
N SER A 262 5.21 11.75 16.78
CA SER A 262 4.73 12.45 18.00
C SER A 262 3.84 11.61 18.92
N SER A 263 3.52 10.35 18.63
CA SER A 263 2.66 9.52 19.48
C SER A 263 3.03 8.05 19.47
N SER A 264 2.85 7.35 20.60
CA SER A 264 3.10 5.91 20.67
C SER A 264 2.24 5.15 19.66
N VAL A 265 2.81 4.18 18.97
CA VAL A 265 2.18 3.28 17.97
C VAL A 265 0.82 2.74 18.48
N ALA A 266 0.71 2.41 19.78
CA ALA A 266 -0.52 1.91 20.39
C ALA A 266 -1.72 2.88 20.27
N ASN A 267 -1.51 4.19 20.28
CA ASN A 267 -2.61 5.16 20.24
C ASN A 267 -3.21 5.30 18.83
N GLN A 268 -2.46 5.04 17.77
CA GLN A 268 -2.94 5.17 16.40
C GLN A 268 -3.66 3.91 15.91
N THR A 269 -3.15 2.73 16.26
CA THR A 269 -3.86 1.46 16.00
C THR A 269 -5.24 1.49 16.66
N ASN A 270 -5.34 1.99 17.89
CA ASN A 270 -6.63 2.17 18.57
C ASN A 270 -7.53 3.19 17.86
N PHE A 271 -6.97 4.27 17.31
CA PHE A 271 -7.78 5.26 16.58
C PHE A 271 -8.37 4.70 15.28
N LEU A 272 -7.60 3.91 14.53
CA LEU A 272 -8.09 3.23 13.33
C LEU A 272 -9.26 2.28 13.66
N LEU A 273 -9.15 1.51 14.74
CA LEU A 273 -10.22 0.63 15.21
C LEU A 273 -11.48 1.43 15.62
N ILE A 274 -11.29 2.63 16.18
CA ILE A 274 -12.40 3.55 16.50
C ILE A 274 -13.10 3.98 15.19
N LEU A 275 -12.34 4.41 14.18
CA LEU A 275 -12.91 4.80 12.88
C LEU A 275 -13.65 3.65 12.21
N GLN A 276 -13.07 2.46 12.18
CA GLN A 276 -13.72 1.26 11.67
C GLN A 276 -15.01 0.93 12.41
N TYR A 277 -15.00 1.06 13.73
CA TYR A 277 -16.20 0.84 14.53
C TYR A 277 -17.28 1.86 14.23
N ILE A 278 -16.94 3.15 14.12
CA ILE A 278 -17.88 4.21 13.71
C ILE A 278 -18.46 3.89 12.33
N GLN A 279 -17.62 3.52 11.38
CA GLN A 279 -18.03 3.20 10.01
C GLN A 279 -19.00 2.02 9.95
N ASN A 280 -18.75 0.97 10.72
CA ASN A 280 -19.55 -0.26 10.71
C ASN A 280 -20.81 -0.17 11.55
N HIS A 281 -20.90 0.79 12.49
CA HIS A 281 -22.01 0.94 13.42
C HIS A 281 -22.64 2.34 13.38
N TYR A 282 -22.46 3.09 12.27
CA TYR A 282 -22.91 4.49 12.14
C TYR A 282 -24.39 4.70 12.47
N GLN A 283 -25.23 3.71 12.30
CA GLN A 283 -26.67 3.76 12.60
C GLN A 283 -26.95 4.00 14.09
N THR A 284 -26.20 3.34 14.94
CA THR A 284 -26.46 3.25 16.39
C THR A 284 -25.33 3.77 17.27
N VAL A 285 -24.15 4.03 16.72
CA VAL A 285 -22.98 4.44 17.49
C VAL A 285 -23.20 5.78 18.18
N SER A 286 -22.79 5.84 19.44
CA SER A 286 -22.74 7.07 20.25
C SER A 286 -21.32 7.26 20.80
N LEU A 287 -21.02 8.49 21.21
CA LEU A 287 -19.73 8.75 21.87
C LEU A 287 -19.58 7.98 23.18
N ASP A 288 -20.70 7.73 23.86
CA ASP A 288 -20.72 6.95 25.12
C ASP A 288 -20.46 5.46 24.86
N SER A 289 -21.03 4.90 23.79
CA SER A 289 -20.76 3.49 23.39
C SER A 289 -19.31 3.29 22.97
N LEU A 290 -18.71 4.27 22.29
CA LEU A 290 -17.28 4.25 21.97
C LEU A 290 -16.40 4.33 23.22
N CYS A 291 -16.73 5.21 24.16
CA CYS A 291 -16.02 5.32 25.45
C CYS A 291 -16.03 4.00 26.22
N ALA A 292 -17.19 3.34 26.29
CA ALA A 292 -17.33 2.05 26.95
C ALA A 292 -16.52 0.95 26.25
N LYS A 293 -16.55 0.91 24.91
CA LYS A 293 -15.87 -0.12 24.12
C LYS A 293 -14.34 0.02 24.12
N PHE A 294 -13.82 1.25 24.01
CA PHE A 294 -12.39 1.51 23.87
C PHE A 294 -11.73 2.02 25.17
N HIS A 295 -12.47 2.06 26.26
CA HIS A 295 -11.99 2.48 27.59
C HIS A 295 -11.40 3.89 27.64
N TYR A 296 -11.97 4.81 26.85
CA TYR A 296 -11.59 6.23 26.86
C TYR A 296 -12.63 7.08 27.61
N ASN A 297 -12.20 8.20 28.16
CA ASN A 297 -13.14 9.22 28.61
C ASN A 297 -13.64 10.07 27.43
N LYS A 298 -14.84 10.62 27.56
CA LYS A 298 -15.58 11.34 26.52
C LYS A 298 -14.81 12.55 25.97
N SER A 299 -14.19 13.32 26.85
CA SER A 299 -13.44 14.51 26.45
C SER A 299 -12.16 14.19 25.68
N TYR A 300 -11.47 13.13 26.08
CA TYR A 300 -10.29 12.65 25.37
C TYR A 300 -10.67 12.11 23.99
N LEU A 301 -11.67 11.23 23.92
CA LEU A 301 -12.11 10.63 22.65
C LEU A 301 -12.60 11.67 21.65
N SER A 302 -13.39 12.65 22.10
CA SER A 302 -13.86 13.75 21.25
C SER A 302 -12.68 14.57 20.69
N ARG A 303 -11.69 14.90 21.53
CA ARG A 303 -10.47 15.60 21.06
C ARG A 303 -9.62 14.75 20.13
N LEU A 304 -9.50 13.44 20.39
CA LEU A 304 -8.76 12.51 19.56
C LEU A 304 -9.37 12.43 18.16
N ILE A 305 -10.71 12.31 18.08
CA ILE A 305 -11.43 12.29 16.81
C ILE A 305 -11.21 13.61 16.06
N HIS A 306 -11.41 14.74 16.73
CA HIS A 306 -11.24 16.04 16.09
C HIS A 306 -9.78 16.28 15.64
N LYS A 307 -8.81 15.93 16.47
CA LYS A 307 -7.37 16.08 16.13
C LYS A 307 -6.99 15.31 14.87
N ASN A 308 -7.50 14.07 14.71
CA ASN A 308 -7.08 13.19 13.62
C ASN A 308 -7.97 13.30 12.36
N THR A 309 -9.17 13.85 12.45
CA THR A 309 -10.10 13.96 11.31
C THR A 309 -10.42 15.41 10.94
N GLY A 310 -10.04 16.38 11.75
CA GLY A 310 -10.46 17.77 11.62
C GLY A 310 -11.96 18.00 11.88
N ARG A 311 -12.73 16.97 12.28
CA ARG A 311 -14.20 16.97 12.35
C ARG A 311 -14.69 16.49 13.70
N ASN A 312 -15.90 16.92 14.08
CA ASN A 312 -16.55 16.43 15.29
C ASN A 312 -17.21 15.07 15.06
N PHE A 313 -17.32 14.24 16.09
CA PHE A 313 -17.96 12.92 16.03
C PHE A 313 -19.38 12.97 15.44
N ILE A 314 -20.19 13.95 15.87
CA ILE A 314 -21.58 14.11 15.41
C ILE A 314 -21.64 14.40 13.91
N ASP A 315 -20.75 15.26 13.41
CA ASP A 315 -20.69 15.61 12.00
C ASP A 315 -20.30 14.39 11.15
N ILE A 316 -19.35 13.60 11.63
CA ILE A 316 -18.91 12.35 10.98
C ILE A 316 -20.07 11.36 10.87
N VAL A 317 -20.76 11.05 11.97
CA VAL A 317 -21.86 10.09 11.99
C VAL A 317 -23.04 10.59 11.14
N THR A 318 -23.35 11.90 11.22
CA THR A 318 -24.39 12.51 10.38
C THR A 318 -24.08 12.34 8.89
N ASP A 319 -22.84 12.57 8.51
CA ASP A 319 -22.40 12.44 7.12
C ASP A 319 -22.48 11.01 6.60
N LEU A 320 -22.12 10.02 7.43
CA LEU A 320 -22.27 8.61 7.08
C LEU A 320 -23.74 8.23 6.88
N LYS A 321 -24.62 8.63 7.80
CA LYS A 321 -26.07 8.39 7.71
C LYS A 321 -26.66 9.01 6.42
N LEU A 322 -26.33 10.25 6.12
CA LEU A 322 -26.85 10.95 4.96
C LEU A 322 -26.26 10.40 3.64
N SER A 323 -25.02 9.92 3.65
CA SER A 323 -24.43 9.26 2.49
C SER A 323 -25.16 7.97 2.14
N GLN A 324 -25.41 7.12 3.14
CA GLN A 324 -26.19 5.89 2.95
C GLN A 324 -27.64 6.17 2.53
N ALA A 325 -28.21 7.26 3.04
CA ALA A 325 -29.55 7.67 2.60
C ALA A 325 -29.60 7.99 1.10
N ILE A 326 -28.56 8.61 0.53
CA ILE A 326 -28.48 8.82 -0.93
C ILE A 326 -28.49 7.50 -1.68
N ASP A 327 -27.66 6.53 -1.26
CA ASP A 327 -27.58 5.23 -1.92
C ASP A 327 -28.95 4.51 -1.91
N LEU A 328 -29.68 4.59 -0.80
CA LEU A 328 -31.04 4.05 -0.69
C LEU A 328 -32.06 4.84 -1.52
N LEU A 329 -31.97 6.18 -1.56
CA LEU A 329 -32.83 7.04 -2.37
C LEU A 329 -32.67 6.75 -3.86
N THR A 330 -31.46 6.49 -4.31
CA THR A 330 -31.11 6.25 -5.72
C THR A 330 -31.45 4.84 -6.17
N ASN A 331 -31.19 3.85 -5.32
CA ASN A 331 -31.21 2.44 -5.73
C ASN A 331 -32.43 1.66 -5.24
N THR A 332 -33.35 2.29 -4.50
CA THR A 332 -34.53 1.61 -3.94
C THR A 332 -35.81 2.46 -4.06
N THR A 333 -36.95 1.78 -3.92
CA THR A 333 -38.29 2.40 -3.86
C THR A 333 -38.81 2.58 -2.42
N LEU A 334 -37.94 2.39 -1.41
CA LEU A 334 -38.29 2.52 0.01
C LEU A 334 -38.88 3.90 0.32
N SER A 335 -39.83 3.99 1.23
CA SER A 335 -40.37 5.28 1.66
C SER A 335 -39.28 6.14 2.35
N ILE A 336 -39.49 7.46 2.36
CA ILE A 336 -38.57 8.38 3.06
C ILE A 336 -38.52 8.05 4.56
N ALA A 337 -39.60 7.54 5.13
CA ALA A 337 -39.70 7.11 6.51
C ALA A 337 -38.85 5.87 6.76
N ASP A 338 -38.96 4.85 5.90
CA ASP A 338 -38.17 3.63 6.00
C ASP A 338 -36.64 3.91 5.85
N ILE A 339 -36.28 4.77 4.88
CA ILE A 339 -34.88 5.20 4.71
C ILE A 339 -34.36 5.91 5.95
N SER A 340 -35.16 6.83 6.53
CA SER A 340 -34.81 7.53 7.77
C SER A 340 -34.48 6.55 8.89
N GLU A 341 -35.32 5.55 9.09
CA GLU A 341 -35.13 4.51 10.10
C GLU A 341 -33.90 3.64 9.81
N LEU A 342 -33.77 3.15 8.57
CA LEU A 342 -32.66 2.30 8.14
C LEU A 342 -31.29 2.97 8.32
N VAL A 343 -31.21 4.29 8.13
CA VAL A 343 -29.94 5.01 8.35
C VAL A 343 -29.77 5.47 9.81
N GLY A 344 -30.68 5.10 10.71
CA GLY A 344 -30.56 5.31 12.16
C GLY A 344 -31.05 6.69 12.64
N TYR A 345 -32.06 7.28 12.00
CA TYR A 345 -32.81 8.40 12.54
C TYR A 345 -34.13 7.90 13.14
N HIS A 346 -34.41 8.29 14.39
CA HIS A 346 -35.69 7.99 15.04
C HIS A 346 -36.81 8.92 14.63
N ASN A 347 -36.54 10.01 13.90
CA ASN A 347 -37.53 11.02 13.51
C ASN A 347 -37.25 11.47 12.07
N VAL A 348 -38.23 11.29 11.19
CA VAL A 348 -38.19 11.63 9.75
C VAL A 348 -38.00 13.12 9.50
N ASP A 349 -38.58 13.97 10.33
CA ASP A 349 -38.45 15.44 10.20
C ASP A 349 -37.00 15.87 10.50
N HIS A 350 -36.40 15.27 11.51
CA HIS A 350 -34.99 15.51 11.87
C HIS A 350 -34.05 15.05 10.75
N PHE A 351 -34.32 13.88 10.18
CA PHE A 351 -33.61 13.36 8.99
C PHE A 351 -33.72 14.33 7.81
N SER A 352 -34.97 14.70 7.46
CA SER A 352 -35.26 15.59 6.31
C SER A 352 -34.62 16.97 6.47
N LYS A 353 -34.56 17.50 7.71
CA LYS A 353 -33.90 18.76 8.04
C LYS A 353 -32.38 18.69 7.85
N HIS A 354 -31.73 17.63 8.33
CA HIS A 354 -30.30 17.41 8.14
C HIS A 354 -29.97 17.19 6.68
N PHE A 355 -30.76 16.37 5.96
CA PHE A 355 -30.58 16.11 4.55
C PHE A 355 -30.69 17.40 3.72
N LYS A 356 -31.73 18.20 3.94
CA LYS A 356 -31.91 19.50 3.26
C LYS A 356 -30.77 20.47 3.56
N LYS A 357 -30.30 20.50 4.81
CA LYS A 357 -29.14 21.34 5.19
C LYS A 357 -27.88 20.96 4.39
N LYS A 358 -27.67 19.68 4.13
CA LYS A 358 -26.45 19.18 3.45
C LYS A 358 -26.55 19.23 1.93
N TYR A 359 -27.70 18.85 1.37
CA TYR A 359 -27.90 18.70 -0.09
C TYR A 359 -28.81 19.79 -0.70
N SER A 360 -29.18 20.81 0.06
CA SER A 360 -29.94 21.98 -0.35
C SER A 360 -31.38 21.67 -0.82
N CYS A 361 -31.82 20.42 -0.81
CA CYS A 361 -33.19 20.01 -1.13
C CYS A 361 -33.66 18.88 -0.20
N PRO A 362 -34.99 18.71 0.00
CA PRO A 362 -35.55 17.60 0.77
C PRO A 362 -35.25 16.23 0.10
N PRO A 363 -35.23 15.10 0.86
CA PRO A 363 -35.02 13.77 0.31
C PRO A 363 -35.98 13.37 -0.81
N SER A 364 -37.27 13.75 -0.71
CA SER A 364 -38.28 13.47 -1.72
C SER A 364 -38.00 14.22 -3.03
N VAL A 365 -37.58 15.47 -2.96
CA VAL A 365 -37.19 16.27 -4.13
C VAL A 365 -35.92 15.71 -4.75
N TYR A 366 -34.93 15.33 -3.94
CA TYR A 366 -33.70 14.70 -4.41
C TYR A 366 -33.97 13.43 -5.21
N ARG A 367 -34.84 12.53 -4.69
CA ARG A 367 -35.26 11.31 -5.40
C ARG A 367 -35.90 11.59 -6.75
N ASN A 368 -36.76 12.61 -6.83
CA ASN A 368 -37.49 12.96 -8.08
C ASN A 368 -36.58 13.65 -9.11
N SER A 369 -35.37 14.06 -8.72
CA SER A 369 -34.39 14.69 -9.62
C SER A 369 -33.37 13.70 -10.20
N LEU A 370 -33.46 12.43 -9.80
CA LEU A 370 -32.63 11.33 -10.33
C LEU A 370 -33.29 10.72 -11.57
#